data_d6068b60dfbcc0ecdb030fa7ee57a829
#
_entry.id   d6068b60dfbcc0ecdb030fa7ee57a829
#
_cell.length_a   1.000
_cell.length_b   1.000
_cell.length_c   1.000
_cell.angle_alpha   90.00
_cell.angle_beta   90.00
_cell.angle_gamma   90.00
#
_symmetry.space_group_name_H-M   'P 1'
#
loop_
_entity.id
_entity.type
_entity.pdbx_description
1 polymer ?
#
loop_
_entity_poly.entity_id
_entity_poly.type
_entity_poly.pdbx_seq_one_letter_code
_entity_poly.pdbx_strand_id
1 'polypeptide(L)'
;MMSEIKSLETPALSKEHKAALKTERQRAYDDFIAVSEDLAKRGITSPKHLGISGGSNGGLLVGAIFTQRPDLLNAVVCRVPLLDMIRYTKLLAGASWAAEYGDPEDPKMREAILRYSPYQNVFPDKKYPKVFIETSTKDDRVHPGHARKMVARMREQGHEVLYYENTEGGHAAGANLKQHARRYALEYVYFSRQLGLE
;
A
#
# COMPACT_ATOMS: atom_id res chain seq x y z
N MET A 1 -19.59 -41.23 15.74
CA MET A 1 -18.17 -40.84 15.97
C MET A 1 -17.93 -39.53 15.18
N MET A 2 -18.13 -38.41 15.86
CA MET A 2 -17.74 -37.09 15.30
C MET A 2 -16.27 -36.89 15.63
N SER A 3 -15.41 -36.91 14.60
CA SER A 3 -13.98 -36.62 14.76
C SER A 3 -13.82 -35.14 15.11
N GLU A 4 -13.13 -34.89 16.21
CA GLU A 4 -12.68 -33.56 16.63
C GLU A 4 -11.90 -32.89 15.49
N ILE A 5 -12.46 -31.81 14.96
CA ILE A 5 -11.69 -30.88 14.14
C ILE A 5 -10.80 -30.12 15.13
N LYS A 6 -9.53 -30.55 15.26
CA LYS A 6 -8.50 -29.76 15.93
C LYS A 6 -8.50 -28.38 15.28
N SER A 7 -8.83 -27.34 16.04
CA SER A 7 -8.64 -25.96 15.63
C SER A 7 -7.18 -25.80 15.23
N LEU A 8 -6.92 -25.48 13.95
CA LEU A 8 -5.60 -25.05 13.51
C LEU A 8 -5.32 -23.75 14.26
N GLU A 9 -4.50 -23.82 15.31
CA GLU A 9 -4.01 -22.64 15.99
C GLU A 9 -3.33 -21.76 14.96
N THR A 10 -3.81 -20.54 14.82
CA THR A 10 -3.15 -19.53 13.98
C THR A 10 -1.74 -19.37 14.51
N PRO A 11 -0.68 -19.52 13.70
CA PRO A 11 0.70 -19.40 14.17
C PRO A 11 0.85 -18.09 14.96
N ALA A 12 1.45 -18.17 16.14
CA ALA A 12 1.70 -16.98 16.94
C ALA A 12 2.53 -15.99 16.14
N LEU A 13 2.07 -14.73 16.07
CA LEU A 13 2.80 -13.64 15.42
C LEU A 13 4.22 -13.56 15.97
N SER A 14 5.22 -13.33 15.10
CA SER A 14 6.61 -13.14 15.51
C SER A 14 6.76 -11.96 16.48
N LYS A 15 7.87 -11.90 17.19
CA LYS A 15 8.18 -10.79 18.12
C LYS A 15 8.26 -9.46 17.35
N GLU A 16 8.87 -9.48 16.17
CA GLU A 16 9.02 -8.33 15.27
C GLU A 16 7.67 -7.83 14.80
N HIS A 17 6.78 -8.74 14.39
CA HIS A 17 5.43 -8.35 13.99
C HIS A 17 4.66 -7.70 15.15
N LYS A 18 4.73 -8.29 16.35
CA LYS A 18 4.07 -7.72 17.55
C LYS A 18 4.62 -6.36 17.94
N ALA A 19 5.92 -6.11 17.69
CA ALA A 19 6.56 -4.83 17.97
C ALA A 19 6.13 -3.69 17.03
N ALA A 20 5.44 -4.01 15.92
CA ALA A 20 4.98 -3.06 14.90
C ALA A 20 3.46 -3.08 14.73
N LEU A 21 2.70 -3.25 15.81
CA LEU A 21 1.23 -3.20 15.80
C LEU A 21 0.70 -1.86 16.34
N LYS A 22 -0.47 -1.47 15.90
CA LYS A 22 -1.25 -0.34 16.44
C LYS A 22 -0.42 0.95 16.52
N THR A 23 -0.22 1.50 17.72
CA THR A 23 0.56 2.74 17.94
C THR A 23 1.99 2.66 17.45
N GLU A 24 2.55 1.47 17.38
CA GLU A 24 3.93 1.21 16.95
C GLU A 24 4.04 0.86 15.45
N ARG A 25 2.93 0.95 14.71
CA ARG A 25 2.89 0.56 13.29
C ARG A 25 3.90 1.32 12.43
N GLN A 26 4.23 2.54 12.78
CA GLN A 26 5.22 3.35 12.08
C GLN A 26 6.58 2.63 11.96
N ARG A 27 6.97 1.81 12.92
CA ARG A 27 8.25 1.05 12.88
C ARG A 27 8.41 0.22 11.60
N ALA A 28 7.33 -0.42 11.13
CA ALA A 28 7.40 -1.22 9.90
C ALA A 28 7.72 -0.35 8.66
N TYR A 29 7.29 0.90 8.67
CA TYR A 29 7.59 1.86 7.60
C TYR A 29 9.01 2.42 7.75
N ASP A 30 9.43 2.70 8.98
CA ASP A 30 10.80 3.17 9.28
C ASP A 30 11.84 2.12 8.87
N ASP A 31 11.58 0.83 9.15
CA ASP A 31 12.45 -0.28 8.72
C ASP A 31 12.58 -0.34 7.20
N PHE A 32 11.47 -0.18 6.47
CA PHE A 32 11.49 -0.19 5.01
C PHE A 32 12.22 1.04 4.44
N ILE A 33 12.06 2.20 5.06
CA ILE A 33 12.80 3.43 4.72
C ILE A 33 14.29 3.20 4.93
N ALA A 34 14.68 2.64 6.09
CA ALA A 34 16.08 2.36 6.41
C ALA A 34 16.74 1.42 5.40
N VAL A 35 16.02 0.38 4.92
CA VAL A 35 16.50 -0.49 3.85
C VAL A 35 16.74 0.30 2.56
N SER A 36 15.81 1.17 2.18
CA SER A 36 15.94 2.00 0.98
C SER A 36 17.14 2.95 1.05
N GLU A 37 17.35 3.56 2.21
CA GLU A 37 18.50 4.44 2.50
C GLU A 37 19.83 3.67 2.49
N ASP A 38 19.87 2.47 3.08
CA ASP A 38 21.08 1.63 3.08
C ASP A 38 21.50 1.21 1.68
N LEU A 39 20.53 0.79 0.85
CA LEU A 39 20.79 0.42 -0.55
C LEU A 39 21.39 1.60 -1.34
N ALA A 40 20.84 2.80 -1.14
CA ALA A 40 21.38 4.01 -1.79
C ALA A 40 22.77 4.39 -1.24
N LYS A 41 22.95 4.35 0.09
CA LYS A 41 24.23 4.64 0.76
C LYS A 41 25.35 3.68 0.33
N ARG A 42 25.02 2.42 0.11
CA ARG A 42 25.99 1.39 -0.36
C ARG A 42 26.23 1.46 -1.87
N GLY A 43 25.57 2.36 -2.60
CA GLY A 43 25.73 2.49 -4.05
C GLY A 43 25.14 1.32 -4.85
N ILE A 44 24.29 0.51 -4.24
CA ILE A 44 23.57 -0.59 -4.91
C ILE A 44 22.52 -0.02 -5.88
N THR A 45 21.89 1.08 -5.49
CA THR A 45 20.92 1.83 -6.29
C THR A 45 21.03 3.33 -6.00
N SER A 46 20.16 4.11 -6.63
CA SER A 46 19.97 5.53 -6.32
C SER A 46 18.47 5.86 -6.35
N PRO A 47 18.02 6.96 -5.77
CA PRO A 47 16.61 7.37 -5.86
C PRO A 47 16.05 7.34 -7.28
N LYS A 48 16.86 7.72 -8.28
CA LYS A 48 16.48 7.68 -9.70
C LYS A 48 16.17 6.28 -10.22
N HIS A 49 16.80 5.25 -9.66
CA HIS A 49 16.69 3.86 -10.08
C HIS A 49 16.06 2.95 -9.04
N LEU A 50 15.45 3.53 -7.98
CA LEU A 50 14.75 2.77 -6.96
C LEU A 50 13.25 2.81 -7.20
N GLY A 51 12.66 1.62 -7.38
CA GLY A 51 11.22 1.40 -7.46
C GLY A 51 10.73 0.48 -6.37
N ILE A 52 9.51 0.72 -5.89
CA ILE A 52 8.85 -0.13 -4.89
C ILE A 52 7.48 -0.60 -5.38
N SER A 53 7.08 -1.80 -4.94
CA SER A 53 5.80 -2.40 -5.31
C SER A 53 5.18 -3.11 -4.13
N GLY A 54 3.87 -2.96 -3.96
CA GLY A 54 3.14 -3.64 -2.91
C GLY A 54 1.64 -3.71 -3.15
N GLY A 55 1.01 -4.77 -2.64
CA GLY A 55 -0.44 -4.98 -2.78
C GLY A 55 -1.12 -5.18 -1.42
N SER A 56 -2.39 -4.78 -1.31
CA SER A 56 -3.19 -4.91 -0.09
C SER A 56 -2.53 -4.20 1.12
N ASN A 57 -2.14 -4.91 2.17
CA ASN A 57 -1.30 -4.38 3.25
C ASN A 57 0.07 -3.87 2.73
N GLY A 58 0.67 -4.56 1.73
CA GLY A 58 1.85 -4.04 1.04
C GLY A 58 1.57 -2.77 0.23
N GLY A 59 0.33 -2.58 -0.23
CA GLY A 59 -0.14 -1.33 -0.84
C GLY A 59 -0.18 -0.18 0.17
N LEU A 60 -0.58 -0.45 1.42
CA LEU A 60 -0.46 0.51 2.52
C LEU A 60 1.02 0.84 2.80
N LEU A 61 1.88 -0.19 2.86
CA LEU A 61 3.31 0.01 3.08
C LEU A 61 3.89 0.97 2.04
N VAL A 62 3.80 0.64 0.74
CA VAL A 62 4.37 1.50 -0.30
C VAL A 62 3.67 2.87 -0.39
N GLY A 63 2.38 2.92 -0.05
CA GLY A 63 1.62 4.16 0.10
C GLY A 63 2.19 5.08 1.18
N ALA A 64 2.47 4.53 2.36
CA ALA A 64 3.09 5.26 3.46
C ALA A 64 4.52 5.72 3.10
N ILE A 65 5.32 4.86 2.45
CA ILE A 65 6.69 5.20 2.07
C ILE A 65 6.71 6.36 1.07
N PHE A 66 5.95 6.30 -0.03
CA PHE A 66 6.01 7.37 -1.02
C PHE A 66 5.46 8.71 -0.51
N THR A 67 4.55 8.69 0.47
CA THR A 67 4.04 9.93 1.07
C THR A 67 4.99 10.51 2.11
N GLN A 68 5.75 9.68 2.82
CA GLN A 68 6.73 10.11 3.83
C GLN A 68 8.07 10.49 3.19
N ARG A 69 8.62 9.63 2.34
CA ARG A 69 9.95 9.73 1.74
C ARG A 69 9.93 9.59 0.21
N PRO A 70 9.21 10.50 -0.49
CA PRO A 70 9.19 10.50 -1.96
C PRO A 70 10.56 10.73 -2.59
N ASP A 71 11.49 11.37 -1.85
CA ASP A 71 12.86 11.67 -2.25
C ASP A 71 13.70 10.40 -2.50
N LEU A 72 13.33 9.26 -1.95
CA LEU A 72 14.04 8.00 -2.10
C LEU A 72 13.67 7.23 -3.37
N LEU A 73 12.59 7.61 -4.07
CA LEU A 73 11.91 6.76 -5.04
C LEU A 73 11.69 7.45 -6.38
N ASN A 74 11.78 6.70 -7.48
CA ASN A 74 11.36 7.16 -8.81
C ASN A 74 10.16 6.39 -9.37
N ALA A 75 9.85 5.22 -8.82
CA ALA A 75 8.71 4.40 -9.26
C ALA A 75 7.99 3.76 -8.07
N VAL A 76 6.65 3.78 -8.10
CA VAL A 76 5.81 3.18 -7.07
C VAL A 76 4.61 2.50 -7.72
N VAL A 77 4.47 1.19 -7.49
CA VAL A 77 3.27 0.42 -7.87
C VAL A 77 2.49 0.06 -6.61
N CYS A 78 1.27 0.57 -6.52
CA CYS A 78 0.39 0.46 -5.36
C CYS A 78 -0.88 -0.30 -5.75
N ARG A 79 -0.97 -1.58 -5.38
CA ARG A 79 -2.03 -2.51 -5.81
C ARG A 79 -3.08 -2.73 -4.75
N VAL A 80 -4.36 -2.69 -5.14
CA VAL A 80 -5.52 -2.95 -4.25
C VAL A 80 -5.30 -2.44 -2.83
N PRO A 81 -4.87 -1.16 -2.68
CA PRO A 81 -4.21 -0.68 -1.48
C PRO A 81 -5.19 -0.15 -0.43
N LEU A 82 -4.79 -0.24 0.85
CA LEU A 82 -5.40 0.52 1.94
C LEU A 82 -4.73 1.90 2.01
N LEU A 83 -5.40 2.96 1.62
CA LEU A 83 -4.79 4.31 1.58
C LEU A 83 -5.47 5.33 2.50
N ASP A 84 -6.76 5.15 2.82
CA ASP A 84 -7.49 6.00 3.78
C ASP A 84 -7.71 5.23 5.09
N MET A 85 -6.71 5.27 5.95
CA MET A 85 -6.72 4.50 7.19
C MET A 85 -7.61 5.12 8.29
N ILE A 86 -8.07 6.34 8.09
CA ILE A 86 -9.05 6.96 9.01
C ILE A 86 -10.47 6.39 8.79
N ARG A 87 -10.73 5.85 7.59
CA ARG A 87 -12.04 5.28 7.24
C ARG A 87 -12.01 3.77 7.00
N TYR A 88 -10.86 3.13 7.16
CA TYR A 88 -10.69 1.73 6.75
C TYR A 88 -11.69 0.79 7.44
N THR A 89 -12.03 1.01 8.71
CA THR A 89 -12.97 0.18 9.47
C THR A 89 -14.41 0.23 8.94
N LYS A 90 -14.74 1.27 8.15
CA LYS A 90 -16.06 1.48 7.53
C LYS A 90 -16.12 1.00 6.07
N LEU A 91 -15.06 0.34 5.58
CA LEU A 91 -14.89 -0.04 4.18
C LEU A 91 -14.67 -1.55 4.05
N LEU A 92 -15.71 -2.29 3.63
CA LEU A 92 -15.70 -3.74 3.44
C LEU A 92 -15.13 -4.50 4.66
N ALA A 93 -14.11 -5.36 4.44
CA ALA A 93 -13.52 -6.18 5.50
C ALA A 93 -12.66 -5.38 6.49
N GLY A 94 -12.53 -4.06 6.33
CA GLY A 94 -11.62 -3.22 7.11
C GLY A 94 -11.72 -3.37 8.62
N ALA A 95 -12.94 -3.46 9.17
CA ALA A 95 -13.14 -3.63 10.61
C ALA A 95 -12.44 -4.87 11.19
N SER A 96 -12.24 -5.93 10.40
CA SER A 96 -11.57 -7.16 10.83
C SER A 96 -10.07 -6.97 11.10
N TRP A 97 -9.46 -5.85 10.65
CA TRP A 97 -8.03 -5.57 10.82
C TRP A 97 -7.72 -4.62 11.99
N ALA A 98 -8.71 -4.32 12.84
CA ALA A 98 -8.51 -3.45 14.00
C ALA A 98 -7.51 -4.01 15.02
N ALA A 99 -7.33 -5.33 15.07
CA ALA A 99 -6.29 -5.96 15.89
C ALA A 99 -4.88 -5.56 15.46
N GLU A 100 -4.65 -5.27 14.16
CA GLU A 100 -3.38 -4.87 13.59
C GLU A 100 -3.16 -3.35 13.63
N TYR A 101 -4.16 -2.57 13.18
CA TYR A 101 -3.99 -1.13 12.98
C TYR A 101 -4.57 -0.28 14.12
N GLY A 102 -5.44 -0.83 14.96
CA GLY A 102 -6.21 -0.08 15.96
C GLY A 102 -7.46 0.57 15.38
N ASP A 103 -8.40 0.96 16.25
CA ASP A 103 -9.63 1.64 15.84
C ASP A 103 -9.39 3.14 15.67
N PRO A 104 -9.63 3.73 14.47
CA PRO A 104 -9.50 5.16 14.24
C PRO A 104 -10.52 6.03 15.01
N GLU A 105 -11.55 5.45 15.64
CA GLU A 105 -12.45 6.16 16.53
C GLU A 105 -11.84 6.36 17.94
N ASP A 106 -10.84 5.55 18.32
CA ASP A 106 -10.02 5.80 19.52
C ASP A 106 -9.05 6.97 19.24
N PRO A 107 -9.06 8.06 20.04
CA PRO A 107 -8.21 9.22 19.78
C PRO A 107 -6.71 8.91 19.72
N LYS A 108 -6.22 8.01 20.58
CA LYS A 108 -4.81 7.60 20.59
C LYS A 108 -4.43 6.80 19.34
N MET A 109 -5.30 5.88 18.92
CA MET A 109 -5.10 5.12 17.70
C MET A 109 -5.18 6.03 16.47
N ARG A 110 -6.14 6.96 16.45
CA ARG A 110 -6.31 7.93 15.37
C ARG A 110 -5.04 8.78 15.16
N GLU A 111 -4.46 9.29 16.24
CA GLU A 111 -3.19 10.03 16.17
C GLU A 111 -2.07 9.18 15.55
N ALA A 112 -1.91 7.95 16.00
CA ALA A 112 -0.91 7.03 15.45
C ALA A 112 -1.17 6.71 13.96
N ILE A 113 -2.42 6.45 13.58
CA ILE A 113 -2.83 6.15 12.21
C ILE A 113 -2.58 7.36 11.29
N LEU A 114 -2.85 8.58 11.73
CA LEU A 114 -2.62 9.79 10.95
C LEU A 114 -1.16 9.98 10.54
N ARG A 115 -0.20 9.47 11.31
CA ARG A 115 1.23 9.57 10.98
C ARG A 115 1.56 8.85 9.66
N TYR A 116 0.90 7.73 9.37
CA TYR A 116 1.21 6.90 8.21
C TYR A 116 0.10 6.77 7.18
N SER A 117 -1.11 7.26 7.45
CA SER A 117 -2.24 7.11 6.52
C SER A 117 -1.99 7.86 5.21
N PRO A 118 -1.78 7.18 4.07
CA PRO A 118 -1.31 7.84 2.85
C PRO A 118 -2.24 8.94 2.35
N TYR A 119 -3.55 8.69 2.36
CA TYR A 119 -4.55 9.65 1.87
C TYR A 119 -4.51 10.99 2.63
N GLN A 120 -4.24 10.98 3.94
CA GLN A 120 -4.14 12.18 4.75
C GLN A 120 -2.79 12.89 4.60
N ASN A 121 -1.76 12.18 4.11
CA ASN A 121 -0.38 12.66 3.99
C ASN A 121 0.06 13.00 2.56
N VAL A 122 -0.89 13.22 1.65
CA VAL A 122 -0.62 13.82 0.34
C VAL A 122 -0.89 15.32 0.41
N PHE A 123 0.11 16.12 0.03
CA PHE A 123 0.10 17.59 0.10
C PHE A 123 0.45 18.22 -1.27
N PRO A 124 -0.16 19.34 -1.66
CA PRO A 124 0.01 19.95 -2.98
C PRO A 124 1.41 20.52 -3.24
N ASP A 125 2.12 20.90 -2.18
CA ASP A 125 3.46 21.53 -2.20
C ASP A 125 4.60 20.50 -2.20
N LYS A 126 4.30 19.21 -2.05
CA LYS A 126 5.28 18.14 -1.99
C LYS A 126 5.42 17.45 -3.36
N LYS A 127 6.65 17.19 -3.79
CA LYS A 127 6.92 16.45 -5.02
C LYS A 127 6.86 14.95 -4.76
N TYR A 128 6.09 14.24 -5.59
CA TYR A 128 5.98 12.78 -5.56
C TYR A 128 6.46 12.18 -6.89
N PRO A 129 6.97 10.94 -6.89
CA PRO A 129 7.16 10.20 -8.14
C PRO A 129 5.80 10.00 -8.82
N LYS A 130 5.80 9.72 -10.13
CA LYS A 130 4.56 9.34 -10.85
C LYS A 130 4.11 7.96 -10.37
N VAL A 131 3.20 7.92 -9.40
CA VAL A 131 2.70 6.68 -8.80
C VAL A 131 1.77 5.95 -9.76
N PHE A 132 1.87 4.62 -9.84
CA PHE A 132 0.90 3.76 -10.51
C PHE A 132 0.02 3.07 -9.47
N ILE A 133 -1.25 3.45 -9.42
CA ILE A 133 -2.25 2.88 -8.51
C ILE A 133 -3.17 1.97 -9.31
N GLU A 134 -3.32 0.74 -8.87
CA GLU A 134 -4.26 -0.20 -9.46
C GLU A 134 -5.22 -0.80 -8.44
N THR A 135 -6.45 -1.07 -8.87
CA THR A 135 -7.47 -1.71 -8.04
C THR A 135 -8.42 -2.55 -8.88
N SER A 136 -9.40 -3.14 -8.23
CA SER A 136 -10.45 -3.92 -8.88
C SER A 136 -11.82 -3.48 -8.38
N THR A 137 -12.76 -3.29 -9.30
CA THR A 137 -14.13 -2.87 -8.97
C THR A 137 -14.84 -3.86 -8.05
N LYS A 138 -14.57 -5.15 -8.23
CA LYS A 138 -15.18 -6.25 -7.47
C LYS A 138 -14.30 -6.74 -6.31
N ASP A 139 -13.36 -5.90 -5.84
CA ASP A 139 -12.58 -6.23 -4.66
C ASP A 139 -13.52 -6.33 -3.45
N ASP A 140 -13.57 -7.51 -2.85
CA ASP A 140 -14.43 -7.88 -1.74
C ASP A 140 -13.75 -7.76 -0.36
N ARG A 141 -12.46 -7.44 -0.34
CA ARG A 141 -11.65 -7.27 0.87
C ARG A 141 -11.27 -5.82 1.12
N VAL A 142 -10.60 -5.21 0.16
CA VAL A 142 -10.17 -3.80 0.23
C VAL A 142 -11.03 -2.97 -0.70
N HIS A 143 -11.85 -2.11 -0.15
CA HIS A 143 -12.78 -1.31 -0.94
C HIS A 143 -12.03 -0.45 -1.98
N PRO A 144 -12.41 -0.49 -3.29
CA PRO A 144 -11.74 0.28 -4.35
C PRO A 144 -11.78 1.80 -4.11
N GLY A 145 -12.64 2.27 -3.24
CA GLY A 145 -12.69 3.65 -2.78
C GLY A 145 -11.37 4.17 -2.20
N HIS A 146 -10.52 3.32 -1.62
CA HIS A 146 -9.18 3.71 -1.17
C HIS A 146 -8.35 4.23 -2.34
N ALA A 147 -8.26 3.47 -3.43
CA ALA A 147 -7.53 3.83 -4.64
C ALA A 147 -8.17 5.02 -5.36
N ARG A 148 -9.48 4.97 -5.60
CA ARG A 148 -10.23 6.04 -6.31
C ARG A 148 -10.06 7.40 -5.64
N LYS A 149 -10.23 7.46 -4.31
CA LYS A 149 -10.08 8.70 -3.54
C LYS A 149 -8.65 9.24 -3.58
N MET A 150 -7.66 8.37 -3.46
CA MET A 150 -6.26 8.76 -3.52
C MET A 150 -5.90 9.35 -4.87
N VAL A 151 -6.31 8.70 -5.96
CA VAL A 151 -6.11 9.20 -7.33
C VAL A 151 -6.78 10.56 -7.54
N ALA A 152 -8.04 10.70 -7.09
CA ALA A 152 -8.76 11.97 -7.19
C ALA A 152 -8.02 13.09 -6.43
N ARG A 153 -7.60 12.83 -5.17
CA ARG A 153 -6.87 13.79 -4.34
C ARG A 153 -5.52 14.19 -4.96
N MET A 154 -4.75 13.21 -5.44
CA MET A 154 -3.47 13.50 -6.08
C MET A 154 -3.64 14.37 -7.33
N ARG A 155 -4.64 14.07 -8.18
CA ARG A 155 -4.93 14.86 -9.39
C ARG A 155 -5.41 16.27 -9.05
N GLU A 156 -6.29 16.41 -8.07
CA GLU A 156 -6.79 17.70 -7.58
C GLU A 156 -5.64 18.60 -7.09
N GLN A 157 -4.62 17.99 -6.48
CA GLN A 157 -3.41 18.68 -6.01
C GLN A 157 -2.34 18.87 -7.10
N GLY A 158 -2.61 18.48 -8.36
CA GLY A 158 -1.70 18.67 -9.49
C GLY A 158 -0.61 17.61 -9.63
N HIS A 159 -0.71 16.48 -8.91
CA HIS A 159 0.28 15.41 -9.02
C HIS A 159 -0.04 14.46 -10.17
N GLU A 160 1.02 13.99 -10.85
CA GLU A 160 0.90 12.94 -11.85
C GLU A 160 0.65 11.57 -11.18
N VAL A 161 -0.42 10.90 -11.61
CA VAL A 161 -0.76 9.55 -11.14
C VAL A 161 -1.36 8.74 -12.27
N LEU A 162 -0.84 7.53 -12.46
CA LEU A 162 -1.43 6.52 -13.35
C LEU A 162 -2.44 5.69 -12.56
N TYR A 163 -3.55 5.37 -13.19
CA TYR A 163 -4.61 4.60 -12.57
C TYR A 163 -5.14 3.52 -13.50
N TYR A 164 -5.22 2.31 -12.98
CA TYR A 164 -5.87 1.18 -13.65
C TYR A 164 -6.86 0.51 -12.71
N GLU A 165 -8.10 0.32 -13.19
CA GLU A 165 -9.13 -0.40 -12.46
C GLU A 165 -9.63 -1.57 -13.30
N ASN A 166 -9.47 -2.80 -12.79
CA ASN A 166 -10.05 -3.99 -13.39
C ASN A 166 -11.52 -4.12 -12.97
N THR A 167 -12.41 -4.22 -13.94
CA THR A 167 -13.87 -4.27 -13.69
C THR A 167 -14.40 -5.67 -13.39
N GLU A 168 -13.61 -6.71 -13.62
CA GLU A 168 -14.05 -8.11 -13.53
C GLU A 168 -13.41 -8.89 -12.35
N GLY A 169 -12.18 -8.52 -11.96
CA GLY A 169 -11.43 -9.21 -10.91
C GLY A 169 -11.83 -8.80 -9.49
N GLY A 170 -11.65 -9.71 -8.54
CA GLY A 170 -11.74 -9.46 -7.09
C GLY A 170 -10.42 -8.94 -6.50
N HIS A 171 -10.16 -9.24 -5.21
CA HIS A 171 -8.94 -8.81 -4.51
C HIS A 171 -7.63 -9.28 -5.15
N ALA A 172 -7.63 -10.40 -5.86
CA ALA A 172 -6.47 -10.86 -6.65
C ALA A 172 -6.20 -10.00 -7.90
N ALA A 173 -7.02 -8.98 -8.15
CA ALA A 173 -6.92 -7.99 -9.23
C ALA A 173 -7.11 -8.53 -10.67
N GLY A 174 -7.27 -9.84 -10.87
CA GLY A 174 -7.56 -10.45 -12.17
C GLY A 174 -8.53 -11.62 -12.05
N ALA A 175 -9.49 -11.72 -12.97
CA ALA A 175 -10.45 -12.83 -13.01
C ALA A 175 -9.89 -14.06 -13.74
N ASN A 176 -8.83 -13.89 -14.55
CA ASN A 176 -8.21 -14.95 -15.34
C ASN A 176 -6.74 -14.62 -15.66
N LEU A 177 -6.01 -15.61 -16.19
CA LEU A 177 -4.59 -15.47 -16.51
C LEU A 177 -4.28 -14.34 -17.51
N LYS A 178 -5.17 -14.06 -18.47
CA LYS A 178 -4.98 -12.97 -19.44
C LYS A 178 -5.01 -11.60 -18.76
N GLN A 179 -5.92 -11.42 -17.81
CA GLN A 179 -6.01 -10.18 -17.02
C GLN A 179 -4.80 -10.02 -16.09
N HIS A 180 -4.33 -11.10 -15.46
CA HIS A 180 -3.08 -11.10 -14.70
C HIS A 180 -1.88 -10.73 -15.56
N ALA A 181 -1.73 -11.37 -16.72
CA ALA A 181 -0.64 -11.05 -17.65
C ALA A 181 -0.67 -9.57 -18.10
N ARG A 182 -1.86 -9.05 -18.44
CA ARG A 182 -2.02 -7.63 -18.80
C ARG A 182 -1.60 -6.70 -17.67
N ARG A 183 -2.02 -6.99 -16.45
CA ARG A 183 -1.66 -6.21 -15.27
C ARG A 183 -0.14 -6.17 -15.07
N TYR A 184 0.50 -7.33 -15.04
CA TYR A 184 1.97 -7.39 -14.92
C TYR A 184 2.69 -6.69 -16.06
N ALA A 185 2.19 -6.80 -17.29
CA ALA A 185 2.75 -6.05 -18.41
C ALA A 185 2.70 -4.53 -18.21
N LEU A 186 1.58 -4.01 -17.68
CA LEU A 186 1.47 -2.59 -17.34
C LEU A 186 2.47 -2.17 -16.26
N GLU A 187 2.63 -2.98 -15.20
CA GLU A 187 3.60 -2.73 -14.13
C GLU A 187 5.04 -2.74 -14.66
N TYR A 188 5.42 -3.75 -15.46
CA TYR A 188 6.77 -3.84 -16.03
C TYR A 188 7.09 -2.69 -16.99
N VAL A 189 6.16 -2.31 -17.87
CA VAL A 189 6.31 -1.14 -18.74
C VAL A 189 6.45 0.13 -17.92
N TYR A 190 5.66 0.28 -16.86
CA TYR A 190 5.77 1.40 -15.96
C TYR A 190 7.15 1.48 -15.29
N PHE A 191 7.63 0.37 -14.70
CA PHE A 191 8.95 0.32 -14.08
C PHE A 191 10.07 0.57 -15.08
N SER A 192 10.01 -0.07 -16.26
CA SER A 192 11.01 0.12 -17.32
C SER A 192 11.17 1.61 -17.67
N ARG A 193 10.06 2.29 -17.91
CA ARG A 193 10.07 3.73 -18.24
C ARG A 193 10.51 4.62 -17.09
N GLN A 194 9.99 4.40 -15.88
CA GLN A 194 10.33 5.26 -14.75
C GLN A 194 11.77 5.08 -14.28
N LEU A 195 12.32 3.87 -14.37
CA LEU A 195 13.67 3.56 -13.90
C LEU A 195 14.75 3.66 -15.00
N GLY A 196 14.34 3.97 -16.24
CA GLY A 196 15.28 4.12 -17.37
C GLY A 196 15.96 2.82 -17.77
N LEU A 197 15.17 1.72 -17.84
CA LEU A 197 15.63 0.37 -18.23
C LEU A 197 15.43 0.12 -19.74
N GLU A 198 14.99 1.10 -20.52
CA GLU A 198 14.82 1.02 -21.98
C GLU A 198 16.12 1.31 -22.70
#